data_54e3b3bd4b43fae09df9256f10aa8e05
#
_entry.id   54e3b3bd4b43fae09df9256f10aa8e05
#
_cell.length_a   1.000
_cell.length_b   1.000
_cell.length_c   1.000
_cell.angle_alpha   90.00
_cell.angle_beta   90.00
_cell.angle_gamma   90.00
#
_symmetry.space_group_name_H-M   'P 1'
#
loop_
_entity.id
_entity.type
_entity.pdbx_description
1 polymer ?
#
loop_
_entity_poly.entity_id
_entity_poly.type
_entity_poly.pdbx_seq_one_letter_code
_entity_poly.pdbx_strand_id
1 'polypeptide(L)'
;MFMSKAVSRLSRKRPPSEIHDNDVRACSSQPNTSGFSKWAISLENLLEDPEGVKLFRNFLKREFSEENVLFWLECEEFKKIQDENLLHGKAQQIYKTYLCSKAATQVNVEGQSRLTENMLAHPHPFMFQKLQEQIFTLMKYDSYNRFLKSDVCQQIKQLEERAKNSSETDESVPKRASRIYNR
;
A
#
# COMPACT_ATOMS: atom_id res chain seq x y z
N MET A 1 -52.63 49.10 6.31
CA MET A 1 -51.56 48.45 5.51
C MET A 1 -50.43 48.16 6.43
N PHE A 2 -50.38 46.92 6.99
CA PHE A 2 -49.36 46.53 7.92
C PHE A 2 -48.42 45.56 7.21
N MET A 3 -47.14 45.96 7.06
CA MET A 3 -46.08 45.09 6.54
C MET A 3 -45.42 44.32 7.68
N SER A 4 -45.62 43.02 7.69
CA SER A 4 -44.92 42.13 8.59
C SER A 4 -43.49 41.89 8.11
N LYS A 5 -42.51 42.24 8.93
CA LYS A 5 -41.11 41.92 8.69
C LYS A 5 -40.82 40.49 9.19
N ALA A 6 -40.51 39.58 8.26
CA ALA A 6 -39.99 38.25 8.59
C ALA A 6 -38.54 38.37 9.02
N VAL A 7 -38.26 37.93 10.25
CA VAL A 7 -36.89 37.83 10.80
C VAL A 7 -36.36 36.47 10.48
N SER A 8 -35.43 36.39 9.52
CA SER A 8 -34.69 35.17 9.21
C SER A 8 -33.66 34.89 10.30
N ARG A 9 -33.88 33.79 11.05
CA ARG A 9 -32.91 33.30 12.01
C ARG A 9 -31.74 32.63 11.25
N LEU A 10 -30.56 33.27 11.26
CA LEU A 10 -29.32 32.73 10.83
C LEU A 10 -28.86 31.60 11.81
N SER A 11 -29.02 30.39 11.38
CA SER A 11 -28.48 29.22 12.06
C SER A 11 -26.97 29.21 11.89
N ARG A 12 -26.23 29.55 12.93
CA ARG A 12 -24.75 29.41 12.99
C ARG A 12 -24.40 27.94 13.00
N LYS A 13 -23.90 27.44 11.86
CA LYS A 13 -23.24 26.15 11.80
C LYS A 13 -21.92 26.24 12.59
N ARG A 14 -21.75 25.37 13.58
CA ARG A 14 -20.49 25.17 14.29
C ARG A 14 -19.45 24.62 13.30
N PRO A 15 -18.18 25.04 13.38
CA PRO A 15 -17.11 24.38 12.63
C PRO A 15 -16.93 22.94 13.12
N PRO A 16 -16.54 21.99 12.26
CA PRO A 16 -16.25 20.63 12.67
C PRO A 16 -15.06 20.64 13.61
N SER A 17 -15.23 19.96 14.72
CA SER A 17 -14.19 19.73 15.74
C SER A 17 -13.00 19.04 15.11
N GLU A 18 -11.81 19.50 15.44
CA GLU A 18 -10.54 18.89 15.12
C GLU A 18 -10.56 17.41 15.53
N ILE A 19 -10.37 16.55 14.54
CA ILE A 19 -10.18 15.12 14.78
C ILE A 19 -8.76 14.98 15.33
N HIS A 20 -8.66 14.74 16.62
CA HIS A 20 -7.44 14.29 17.27
C HIS A 20 -7.01 12.96 16.62
N ASP A 21 -5.91 13.01 15.87
CA ASP A 21 -5.12 11.83 15.49
C ASP A 21 -4.50 11.20 16.74
N ASN A 22 -5.29 10.40 17.44
CA ASN A 22 -4.84 9.48 18.47
C ASN A 22 -5.53 8.13 18.30
N ASP A 23 -5.29 7.49 17.16
CA ASP A 23 -5.52 6.06 17.00
C ASP A 23 -4.20 5.34 16.66
N VAL A 24 -3.26 5.45 17.61
CA VAL A 24 -2.31 4.34 17.80
C VAL A 24 -3.04 3.27 18.59
N ARG A 25 -4.14 2.77 18.05
CA ARG A 25 -4.73 1.53 18.52
C ARG A 25 -3.85 0.41 18.01
N ALA A 26 -2.96 -0.07 18.89
CA ALA A 26 -2.25 -1.32 18.71
C ALA A 26 -3.28 -2.39 18.32
N CYS A 27 -3.35 -2.69 17.04
CA CYS A 27 -4.04 -3.85 16.53
C CYS A 27 -3.21 -5.05 16.99
N SER A 28 -3.61 -5.66 18.11
CA SER A 28 -3.11 -6.96 18.57
C SER A 28 -3.71 -8.06 17.71
N SER A 29 -3.48 -8.01 16.41
CA SER A 29 -3.56 -9.17 15.55
C SER A 29 -2.23 -9.88 15.67
N GLN A 30 -2.27 -11.15 16.12
CA GLN A 30 -1.14 -12.06 16.16
C GLN A 30 -0.33 -11.93 14.86
N PRO A 31 1.00 -11.76 14.90
CA PRO A 31 1.78 -11.65 13.68
C PRO A 31 1.65 -12.97 12.93
N ASN A 32 0.92 -12.93 11.81
CA ASN A 32 0.94 -14.01 10.84
C ASN A 32 2.41 -14.18 10.44
N THR A 33 3.03 -15.29 10.84
CA THR A 33 4.48 -15.60 10.78
C THR A 33 5.04 -15.69 9.36
N SER A 34 4.40 -15.09 8.36
CA SER A 34 4.81 -15.13 6.95
C SER A 34 5.29 -13.78 6.37
N GLY A 35 5.13 -12.67 7.11
CA GLY A 35 5.29 -11.33 6.55
C GLY A 35 6.67 -11.04 5.96
N PHE A 36 7.69 -10.78 6.80
CA PHE A 36 9.01 -10.37 6.31
C PHE A 36 9.72 -11.45 5.50
N SER A 37 9.63 -12.71 5.94
CA SER A 37 10.27 -13.83 5.24
C SER A 37 9.75 -13.96 3.79
N LYS A 38 8.46 -13.73 3.56
CA LYS A 38 7.84 -13.70 2.23
C LYS A 38 8.29 -12.48 1.42
N TRP A 39 8.28 -11.30 2.05
CA TRP A 39 8.64 -10.04 1.37
C TRP A 39 10.10 -9.96 0.97
N ALA A 40 10.99 -10.63 1.71
CA ALA A 40 12.42 -10.66 1.42
C ALA A 40 12.78 -11.53 0.20
N ILE A 41 11.86 -12.38 -0.28
CA ILE A 41 12.09 -13.23 -1.45
C ILE A 41 12.06 -12.39 -2.73
N SER A 42 11.03 -11.55 -2.90
CA SER A 42 10.88 -10.73 -4.09
C SER A 42 9.92 -9.55 -3.88
N LEU A 43 10.07 -8.53 -4.74
CA LEU A 43 9.14 -7.39 -4.75
C LEU A 43 7.71 -7.83 -5.13
N GLU A 44 7.58 -8.81 -6.00
CA GLU A 44 6.30 -9.41 -6.37
C GLU A 44 5.55 -9.90 -5.14
N ASN A 45 6.21 -10.71 -4.30
CA ASN A 45 5.64 -11.23 -3.06
C ASN A 45 5.26 -10.12 -2.06
N LEU A 46 6.06 -9.05 -2.02
CA LEU A 46 5.75 -7.87 -1.21
C LEU A 46 4.48 -7.17 -1.68
N LEU A 47 4.33 -7.00 -3.00
CA LEU A 47 3.20 -6.30 -3.61
C LEU A 47 1.91 -7.12 -3.64
N GLU A 48 1.98 -8.44 -3.45
CA GLU A 48 0.82 -9.32 -3.27
C GLU A 48 0.24 -9.27 -1.85
N ASP A 49 1.02 -8.82 -0.86
CA ASP A 49 0.60 -8.77 0.53
C ASP A 49 0.15 -7.35 0.90
N PRO A 50 -1.12 -7.15 1.34
CA PRO A 50 -1.64 -5.83 1.71
C PRO A 50 -0.83 -5.12 2.79
N GLU A 51 -0.32 -5.84 3.80
CA GLU A 51 0.54 -5.25 4.82
C GLU A 51 1.92 -4.89 4.27
N GLY A 52 2.47 -5.74 3.39
CA GLY A 52 3.71 -5.44 2.65
C GLY A 52 3.58 -4.17 1.82
N VAL A 53 2.50 -4.06 1.05
CA VAL A 53 2.20 -2.86 0.26
C VAL A 53 2.09 -1.62 1.13
N LYS A 54 1.37 -1.69 2.26
CA LYS A 54 1.18 -0.56 3.18
C LYS A 54 2.50 -0.07 3.78
N LEU A 55 3.35 -0.99 4.23
CA LEU A 55 4.66 -0.65 4.79
C LEU A 55 5.61 -0.08 3.74
N PHE A 56 5.63 -0.67 2.55
CA PHE A 56 6.45 -0.21 1.44
C PHE A 56 6.00 1.17 0.95
N ARG A 57 4.70 1.40 0.83
CA ARG A 57 4.13 2.71 0.52
C ARG A 57 4.54 3.77 1.54
N ASN A 58 4.44 3.46 2.85
CA ASN A 58 4.86 4.38 3.91
C ASN A 58 6.36 4.69 3.86
N PHE A 59 7.18 3.71 3.49
CA PHE A 59 8.61 3.90 3.26
C PHE A 59 8.85 4.83 2.07
N LEU A 60 8.24 4.57 0.91
CA LEU A 60 8.36 5.40 -0.27
C LEU A 60 7.85 6.83 -0.06
N LYS A 61 6.81 7.00 0.76
CA LYS A 61 6.31 8.32 1.14
C LYS A 61 7.37 9.16 1.88
N ARG A 62 8.16 8.53 2.76
CA ARG A 62 9.28 9.19 3.44
C ARG A 62 10.41 9.54 2.48
N GLU A 63 10.57 8.78 1.40
CA GLU A 63 11.55 9.03 0.34
C GLU A 63 11.03 9.93 -0.79
N PHE A 64 9.83 10.49 -0.66
CA PHE A 64 9.18 11.33 -1.67
C PHE A 64 9.06 10.65 -3.05
N SER A 65 8.78 9.34 -3.04
CA SER A 65 8.65 8.49 -4.24
C SER A 65 7.43 7.56 -4.18
N GLU A 66 6.41 7.93 -3.41
CA GLU A 66 5.16 7.16 -3.22
C GLU A 66 4.41 6.95 -4.53
N GLU A 67 4.51 7.89 -5.46
CA GLU A 67 3.85 7.85 -6.77
C GLU A 67 4.16 6.57 -7.56
N ASN A 68 5.35 6.00 -7.39
CA ASN A 68 5.76 4.80 -8.10
C ASN A 68 4.89 3.59 -7.76
N VAL A 69 4.70 3.31 -6.47
CA VAL A 69 3.86 2.18 -6.04
C VAL A 69 2.38 2.46 -6.30
N LEU A 70 1.93 3.70 -6.13
CA LEU A 70 0.55 4.07 -6.42
C LEU A 70 0.21 3.89 -7.90
N PHE A 71 1.06 4.37 -8.80
CA PHE A 71 0.91 4.17 -10.24
C PHE A 71 0.87 2.67 -10.60
N TRP A 72 1.78 1.88 -10.03
CA TRP A 72 1.84 0.45 -10.29
C TRP A 72 0.55 -0.26 -9.87
N LEU A 73 0.02 0.04 -8.68
CA LEU A 73 -1.24 -0.50 -8.17
C LEU A 73 -2.45 -0.07 -9.01
N GLU A 74 -2.50 1.19 -9.43
CA GLU A 74 -3.56 1.71 -10.29
C GLU A 74 -3.58 1.00 -11.66
N CYS A 75 -2.40 0.64 -12.19
CA CYS A 75 -2.30 -0.15 -13.41
C CYS A 75 -2.79 -1.59 -13.21
N GLU A 76 -2.53 -2.21 -12.06
CA GLU A 76 -3.07 -3.55 -11.75
C GLU A 76 -4.61 -3.55 -11.65
N GLU A 77 -5.19 -2.53 -11.01
CA GLU A 77 -6.65 -2.36 -10.96
C GLU A 77 -7.25 -2.06 -12.34
N PHE A 78 -6.56 -1.25 -13.14
CA PHE A 78 -6.96 -0.92 -14.51
C PHE A 78 -7.11 -2.17 -15.39
N LYS A 79 -6.19 -3.13 -15.30
CA LYS A 79 -6.24 -4.39 -16.06
C LYS A 79 -7.47 -5.25 -15.77
N LYS A 80 -8.09 -5.09 -14.60
CA LYS A 80 -9.26 -5.86 -14.15
C LYS A 80 -10.59 -5.30 -14.65
N ILE A 81 -10.60 -4.07 -15.18
CA ILE A 81 -11.81 -3.39 -15.62
C ILE A 81 -12.30 -3.99 -16.93
N GLN A 82 -13.55 -4.44 -16.95
CA GLN A 82 -14.21 -5.00 -18.13
C GLN A 82 -15.18 -4.04 -18.80
N ASP A 83 -15.73 -3.07 -18.06
CA ASP A 83 -16.64 -2.06 -18.59
C ASP A 83 -15.86 -0.99 -19.37
N GLU A 84 -16.22 -0.77 -20.63
CA GLU A 84 -15.52 0.17 -21.52
C GLU A 84 -15.60 1.64 -21.04
N ASN A 85 -16.74 2.05 -20.46
CA ASN A 85 -16.88 3.41 -19.96
C ASN A 85 -16.02 3.66 -18.72
N LEU A 86 -15.98 2.67 -17.80
CA LEU A 86 -15.12 2.71 -16.63
C LEU A 86 -13.64 2.65 -17.04
N LEU A 87 -13.29 1.82 -18.01
CA LEU A 87 -11.95 1.71 -18.56
C LEU A 87 -11.47 3.05 -19.13
N HIS A 88 -12.32 3.71 -19.93
CA HIS A 88 -12.02 5.02 -20.50
C HIS A 88 -11.81 6.09 -19.42
N GLY A 89 -12.72 6.19 -18.45
CA GLY A 89 -12.61 7.14 -17.35
C GLY A 89 -11.34 6.91 -16.51
N LYS A 90 -11.03 5.64 -16.22
CA LYS A 90 -9.84 5.27 -15.45
C LYS A 90 -8.54 5.52 -16.21
N ALA A 91 -8.50 5.26 -17.52
CA ALA A 91 -7.35 5.56 -18.36
C ALA A 91 -7.01 7.06 -18.32
N GLN A 92 -8.02 7.91 -18.48
CA GLN A 92 -7.84 9.37 -18.38
C GLN A 92 -7.38 9.82 -16.99
N GLN A 93 -7.90 9.20 -15.93
CA GLN A 93 -7.50 9.49 -14.55
C GLN A 93 -6.02 9.15 -14.34
N ILE A 94 -5.59 7.94 -14.69
CA ILE A 94 -4.19 7.50 -14.56
C ILE A 94 -3.26 8.43 -15.34
N TYR A 95 -3.61 8.76 -16.59
CA TYR A 95 -2.81 9.66 -17.40
C TYR A 95 -2.66 11.04 -16.76
N LYS A 96 -3.76 11.65 -16.31
CA LYS A 96 -3.74 12.99 -15.69
C LYS A 96 -2.96 13.00 -14.37
N THR A 97 -3.06 11.92 -13.59
CA THR A 97 -2.47 11.87 -12.24
C THR A 97 -0.97 11.58 -12.29
N TYR A 98 -0.52 10.70 -13.20
CA TYR A 98 0.84 10.16 -13.14
C TYR A 98 1.70 10.44 -14.38
N LEU A 99 1.09 10.68 -15.55
CA LEU A 99 1.82 10.69 -16.83
C LEU A 99 1.81 12.06 -17.52
N CYS A 100 0.87 12.92 -17.20
CA CYS A 100 0.81 14.27 -17.74
C CYS A 100 1.99 15.11 -17.21
N SER A 101 2.61 15.93 -18.07
CA SER A 101 3.72 16.82 -17.69
C SER A 101 3.40 17.84 -16.59
N LYS A 102 2.12 18.06 -16.30
CA LYS A 102 1.62 18.94 -15.22
C LYS A 102 1.11 18.16 -14.01
N ALA A 103 1.27 16.85 -13.98
CA ALA A 103 0.82 16.02 -12.86
C ALA A 103 1.62 16.33 -11.59
N ALA A 104 0.93 16.49 -10.47
CA ALA A 104 1.59 16.72 -9.17
C ALA A 104 2.33 15.48 -8.66
N THR A 105 1.93 14.30 -9.11
CA THR A 105 2.46 12.99 -8.73
C THR A 105 3.02 12.26 -9.94
N GLN A 106 3.76 12.99 -10.79
CA GLN A 106 4.29 12.43 -12.03
C GLN A 106 5.34 11.35 -11.75
N VAL A 107 5.16 10.18 -12.38
CA VAL A 107 6.18 9.12 -12.37
C VAL A 107 7.26 9.39 -13.41
N ASN A 108 8.48 8.98 -13.09
CA ASN A 108 9.62 9.13 -14.01
C ASN A 108 9.73 7.90 -14.92
N VAL A 109 9.10 7.99 -16.09
CA VAL A 109 9.10 6.91 -17.09
C VAL A 109 9.44 7.45 -18.47
N GLU A 110 10.04 6.60 -19.29
CA GLU A 110 10.31 6.91 -20.68
C GLU A 110 9.13 6.52 -21.57
N GLY A 111 8.87 7.32 -22.60
CA GLY A 111 7.85 7.01 -23.61
C GLY A 111 6.42 7.39 -23.22
N GLN A 112 6.20 8.12 -22.11
CA GLN A 112 4.88 8.66 -21.76
C GLN A 112 4.31 9.58 -22.87
N SER A 113 5.16 10.27 -23.61
CA SER A 113 4.80 11.09 -24.77
C SER A 113 4.27 10.28 -25.97
N ARG A 114 4.41 8.95 -25.96
CA ARG A 114 3.86 8.06 -26.99
C ARG A 114 2.38 7.72 -26.73
N LEU A 115 1.86 8.04 -25.55
CA LEU A 115 0.44 7.92 -25.27
C LEU A 115 -0.29 9.05 -25.99
N THR A 116 -0.87 8.74 -27.13
CA THR A 116 -1.62 9.69 -27.95
C THR A 116 -3.04 9.87 -27.42
N GLU A 117 -3.69 10.99 -27.75
CA GLU A 117 -5.11 11.22 -27.46
C GLU A 117 -6.00 10.08 -28.01
N ASN A 118 -5.64 9.54 -29.18
CA ASN A 118 -6.35 8.40 -29.77
C ASN A 118 -6.26 7.12 -28.92
N MET A 119 -5.11 6.84 -28.30
CA MET A 119 -4.97 5.71 -27.38
C MET A 119 -5.80 5.90 -26.11
N LEU A 120 -5.92 7.13 -25.62
CA LEU A 120 -6.77 7.45 -24.48
C LEU A 120 -8.26 7.46 -24.81
N ALA A 121 -8.61 7.72 -26.09
CA ALA A 121 -9.98 7.62 -26.59
C ALA A 121 -10.44 6.15 -26.74
N HIS A 122 -9.51 5.24 -27.05
CA HIS A 122 -9.76 3.81 -27.23
C HIS A 122 -8.82 2.98 -26.36
N PRO A 123 -8.99 3.02 -25.02
CA PRO A 123 -8.10 2.34 -24.08
C PRO A 123 -8.27 0.82 -24.15
N HIS A 124 -7.18 0.10 -23.92
CA HIS A 124 -7.20 -1.33 -23.72
C HIS A 124 -6.51 -1.70 -22.40
N PRO A 125 -6.82 -2.83 -21.76
CA PRO A 125 -6.36 -3.15 -20.40
C PRO A 125 -4.83 -3.12 -20.18
N PHE A 126 -4.05 -3.34 -21.23
CA PHE A 126 -2.58 -3.37 -21.15
C PHE A 126 -1.89 -2.12 -21.70
N MET A 127 -2.62 -1.01 -21.91
CA MET A 127 -2.05 0.19 -22.53
C MET A 127 -0.91 0.82 -21.72
N PHE A 128 -0.91 0.67 -20.40
CA PHE A 128 0.13 1.19 -19.50
C PHE A 128 1.22 0.17 -19.16
N GLN A 129 1.14 -1.07 -19.66
CA GLN A 129 2.02 -2.17 -19.23
C GLN A 129 3.50 -1.82 -19.33
N LYS A 130 3.95 -1.26 -20.46
CA LYS A 130 5.36 -0.90 -20.65
C LYS A 130 5.86 0.13 -19.65
N LEU A 131 5.02 1.09 -19.29
CA LEU A 131 5.35 2.12 -18.29
C LEU A 131 5.33 1.53 -16.88
N GLN A 132 4.39 0.64 -16.60
CA GLN A 132 4.29 -0.10 -15.35
C GLN A 132 5.53 -0.98 -15.12
N GLU A 133 6.02 -1.66 -16.15
CA GLU A 133 7.23 -2.48 -16.11
C GLU A 133 8.48 -1.65 -15.81
N GLN A 134 8.58 -0.43 -16.35
CA GLN A 134 9.68 0.49 -16.02
C GLN A 134 9.66 0.88 -14.54
N ILE A 135 8.49 1.25 -14.02
CA ILE A 135 8.33 1.61 -12.60
C ILE A 135 8.58 0.39 -11.68
N PHE A 136 8.11 -0.79 -12.08
CA PHE A 136 8.41 -2.02 -11.34
C PHE A 136 9.92 -2.26 -11.27
N THR A 137 10.61 -2.13 -12.40
CA THR A 137 12.07 -2.28 -12.50
C THR A 137 12.79 -1.25 -11.62
N LEU A 138 12.36 0.01 -11.66
CA LEU A 138 12.91 1.07 -10.81
C LEU A 138 12.74 0.71 -9.32
N MET A 139 11.54 0.35 -8.90
CA MET A 139 11.28 -0.04 -7.50
C MET A 139 12.10 -1.27 -7.10
N LYS A 140 12.21 -2.29 -7.97
CA LYS A 140 12.91 -3.55 -7.70
C LYS A 140 14.39 -3.36 -7.44
N TYR A 141 15.05 -2.59 -8.27
CA TYR A 141 16.51 -2.45 -8.19
C TYR A 141 16.97 -1.32 -7.27
N ASP A 142 16.12 -0.36 -6.97
CA ASP A 142 16.45 0.76 -6.11
C ASP A 142 15.70 0.72 -4.77
N SER A 143 14.43 1.10 -4.76
CA SER A 143 13.67 1.34 -3.52
C SER A 143 13.47 0.08 -2.67
N TYR A 144 13.21 -1.07 -3.28
CA TYR A 144 12.97 -2.33 -2.57
C TYR A 144 14.18 -2.78 -1.76
N ASN A 145 15.38 -2.66 -2.31
CA ASN A 145 16.61 -3.00 -1.60
C ASN A 145 16.85 -2.12 -0.36
N ARG A 146 16.50 -0.81 -0.48
CA ARG A 146 16.57 0.10 0.67
C ARG A 146 15.49 -0.20 1.69
N PHE A 147 14.28 -0.51 1.24
CA PHE A 147 13.18 -0.91 2.13
C PHE A 147 13.54 -2.11 3.00
N LEU A 148 14.08 -3.18 2.43
CA LEU A 148 14.49 -4.38 3.18
C LEU A 148 15.56 -4.09 4.24
N LYS A 149 16.36 -3.05 4.05
CA LYS A 149 17.40 -2.59 5.01
C LYS A 149 16.88 -1.57 6.01
N SER A 150 15.64 -1.09 5.86
CA SER A 150 15.05 -0.08 6.74
C SER A 150 14.84 -0.60 8.16
N ASP A 151 14.85 0.32 9.13
CA ASP A 151 14.63 -0.02 10.55
C ASP A 151 13.32 -0.77 10.78
N VAL A 152 12.25 -0.39 10.06
CA VAL A 152 10.95 -1.05 10.14
C VAL A 152 11.05 -2.52 9.74
N CYS A 153 11.71 -2.82 8.62
CA CYS A 153 11.91 -4.20 8.18
C CYS A 153 12.81 -4.98 9.13
N GLN A 154 13.86 -4.38 9.67
CA GLN A 154 14.74 -5.03 10.63
C GLN A 154 14.02 -5.36 11.94
N GLN A 155 13.14 -4.48 12.43
CA GLN A 155 12.32 -4.74 13.60
C GLN A 155 11.36 -5.91 13.37
N ILE A 156 10.67 -5.94 12.23
CA ILE A 156 9.74 -7.04 11.87
C ILE A 156 10.50 -8.36 11.79
N LYS A 157 11.65 -8.38 11.13
CA LYS A 157 12.53 -9.55 11.04
C LYS A 157 12.90 -10.09 12.42
N GLN A 158 13.33 -9.21 13.33
CA GLN A 158 13.69 -9.61 14.70
C GLN A 158 12.49 -10.18 15.48
N LEU A 159 11.30 -9.62 15.28
CA LEU A 159 10.07 -10.12 15.92
C LEU A 159 9.71 -11.53 15.40
N GLU A 160 9.81 -11.76 14.10
CA GLU A 160 9.58 -13.08 13.50
C GLU A 160 10.60 -14.12 13.99
N GLU A 161 11.87 -13.74 14.09
CA GLU A 161 12.93 -14.63 14.60
C GLU A 161 12.71 -14.99 16.08
N ARG A 162 12.29 -14.03 16.91
CA ARG A 162 11.95 -14.29 18.33
C ARG A 162 10.74 -15.20 18.45
N ALA A 163 9.71 -15.00 17.63
CA ALA A 163 8.52 -15.84 17.63
C ALA A 163 8.84 -17.30 17.24
N LYS A 164 9.71 -17.51 16.27
CA LYS A 164 10.18 -18.86 15.88
C LYS A 164 10.94 -19.56 17.00
N ASN A 165 11.88 -18.86 17.63
CA ASN A 165 12.69 -19.41 18.71
C ASN A 165 11.87 -19.75 19.98
N SER A 166 10.78 -19.01 20.24
CA SER A 166 9.89 -19.32 21.40
C SER A 166 8.99 -20.52 21.16
N SER A 167 8.69 -20.89 19.91
CA SER A 167 7.91 -22.08 19.59
C SER A 167 8.71 -23.38 19.62
N GLU A 168 10.04 -23.32 19.46
CA GLU A 168 10.91 -24.50 19.51
C GLU A 168 11.28 -24.93 20.94
N THR A 169 11.10 -24.06 21.94
CA THR A 169 11.46 -24.35 23.35
C THR A 169 10.38 -25.11 24.13
N ASP A 170 9.17 -25.25 23.61
CA ASP A 170 8.04 -25.90 24.34
C ASP A 170 7.93 -27.41 24.11
N GLU A 171 8.71 -28.00 23.21
CA GLU A 171 8.72 -29.45 22.96
C GLU A 171 9.77 -30.26 23.75
N SER A 172 10.62 -29.64 24.56
CA SER A 172 11.68 -30.31 25.30
C SER A 172 11.50 -30.29 26.83
N VAL A 173 10.31 -30.65 27.33
CA VAL A 173 10.18 -31.03 28.74
C VAL A 173 10.30 -32.55 28.83
N PRO A 174 11.39 -33.09 29.37
CA PRO A 174 11.48 -34.52 29.60
C PRO A 174 10.45 -34.91 30.65
N LYS A 175 9.52 -35.82 30.31
CA LYS A 175 8.57 -36.44 31.25
C LYS A 175 9.38 -37.15 32.32
N ARG A 176 9.42 -36.53 33.52
CA ARG A 176 10.06 -37.09 34.70
C ARG A 176 9.32 -38.39 35.07
N ALA A 177 9.94 -39.53 34.83
CA ALA A 177 9.43 -40.84 35.24
C ALA A 177 9.33 -40.85 36.76
N SER A 178 8.12 -40.87 37.30
CA SER A 178 7.85 -41.11 38.70
C SER A 178 8.13 -42.60 39.00
N ARG A 179 9.24 -42.89 39.67
CA ARG A 179 9.50 -44.20 40.27
C ARG A 179 8.54 -44.38 41.44
N ILE A 180 7.58 -45.27 41.25
CA ILE A 180 6.76 -45.78 42.32
C ILE A 180 7.61 -46.77 43.11
N TYR A 181 7.99 -46.41 44.34
CA TYR A 181 8.54 -47.35 45.31
C TYR A 181 7.36 -48.08 45.96
N ASN A 182 7.19 -49.37 45.65
CA ASN A 182 6.41 -50.29 46.46
C ASN A 182 7.29 -50.84 47.56
N ARG A 183 6.79 -50.73 48.78
CA ARG A 183 7.21 -51.49 49.93
C ARG A 183 5.97 -52.04 50.63
#